data_e50b3cfba3caff75dc69ba9b435bb433
#
_entry.id   e50b3cfba3caff75dc69ba9b435bb433
#
_cell.length_a   1.000
_cell.length_b   1.000
_cell.length_c   1.000
_cell.angle_alpha   90.00
_cell.angle_beta   90.00
_cell.angle_gamma   90.00
#
_symmetry.space_group_name_H-M   'P 1'
#
loop_
_entity.id
_entity.type
_entity.pdbx_description
1 polymer ?
#
loop_
_entity_poly.entity_id
_entity_poly.type
_entity_poly.pdbx_seq_one_letter_code
_entity_poly.pdbx_strand_id
1 'polypeptide(L)'
;MYKRQNVDRLLLRQKQGFMCVHPVGRNVLGEQFERALPASSVANLFPFNYSGKTDKNGFYIGRDKFGSNVIVDFNQRADDKTNANILILGNSGQGKSYLLKLILTILRESGMKVICLDPEHEYIDLTNNLGGCFVDLMSGEYIINVLEPKTWDENGSPEDTDAPYTFRCSSRLSQHISFLKDFFGTYKNFTDSQIDTIEIMLGKLYEKWNIRDDTDFSKLSPTDYPILSDLYDLMEEEYKNYDAKKKELYTAELLQEICLGLHSMCKGAESKFFNGHTNITDSSFLTFGVKGLLQASRNVKDAMLFNILSYMSNELLTNGHTAASIDEFYLFLTNLTAVEYIRNFMKRVRKKESAVILASQNLEDFNIDGIREYTKPLFSIPTHAFLFNAGNIDAKFYIDTLQLEKSEYNLIRYPQRGVCLYKCGNERYNLMVHAPEYNCLLYTSPSPRDYAASR
;
A
#
# COMPACT_ATOMS: atom_id res chain seq x y z
N MET A 1 -49.08 -12.91 17.50
CA MET A 1 -50.25 -13.82 17.48
C MET A 1 -49.79 -15.14 16.81
N TYR A 2 -49.34 -16.11 17.57
CA TYR A 2 -48.94 -17.44 17.06
C TYR A 2 -50.20 -18.21 16.73
N LYS A 3 -50.53 -18.33 15.44
CA LYS A 3 -51.56 -19.28 14.99
C LYS A 3 -50.97 -20.69 15.27
N ARG A 4 -51.63 -21.45 16.11
CA ARG A 4 -51.33 -22.87 16.35
C ARG A 4 -51.44 -23.59 14.99
N GLN A 5 -50.38 -24.09 14.47
CA GLN A 5 -50.37 -24.98 13.30
C GLN A 5 -50.72 -26.38 13.82
N ASN A 6 -51.71 -26.99 13.27
CA ASN A 6 -52.01 -28.40 13.53
C ASN A 6 -51.12 -29.21 12.55
N VAL A 7 -50.33 -30.08 13.08
CA VAL A 7 -49.51 -31.04 12.31
C VAL A 7 -50.16 -32.40 12.44
N ASP A 8 -50.86 -32.83 11.37
CA ASP A 8 -51.50 -34.12 11.36
C ASP A 8 -50.66 -35.14 10.57
N ARG A 9 -50.71 -36.42 10.98
CA ARG A 9 -50.07 -37.52 10.29
C ARG A 9 -50.92 -37.98 9.11
N LEU A 10 -50.33 -38.23 7.97
CA LEU A 10 -50.97 -38.84 6.82
C LEU A 10 -51.20 -40.33 7.05
N LEU A 11 -52.22 -40.67 7.80
CA LEU A 11 -52.58 -42.09 8.08
C LEU A 11 -53.03 -42.79 6.83
N LEU A 12 -52.40 -43.94 6.48
CA LEU A 12 -52.67 -44.77 5.32
C LEU A 12 -52.50 -44.07 3.94
N ARG A 13 -51.87 -42.89 3.93
CA ARG A 13 -51.62 -42.05 2.72
C ARG A 13 -50.12 -41.76 2.51
N GLN A 14 -49.26 -42.55 3.10
CA GLN A 14 -47.80 -42.35 3.03
C GLN A 14 -47.27 -42.34 1.59
N LYS A 15 -47.82 -43.22 0.73
CA LYS A 15 -47.44 -43.29 -0.70
C LYS A 15 -47.80 -41.97 -1.40
N GLN A 16 -49.00 -41.48 -1.17
CA GLN A 16 -49.45 -40.22 -1.78
C GLN A 16 -48.63 -39.03 -1.25
N GLY A 17 -48.33 -39.02 0.06
CA GLY A 17 -47.46 -37.99 0.64
C GLY A 17 -46.06 -38.01 0.03
N PHE A 18 -45.49 -39.18 -0.14
CA PHE A 18 -44.19 -39.33 -0.80
C PHE A 18 -44.22 -38.82 -2.25
N MET A 19 -45.28 -39.15 -3.03
CA MET A 19 -45.41 -38.67 -4.38
C MET A 19 -45.61 -37.15 -4.48
N CYS A 20 -46.24 -36.49 -3.48
CA CYS A 20 -46.39 -35.04 -3.44
C CYS A 20 -45.08 -34.31 -3.12
N VAL A 21 -44.16 -34.93 -2.37
CA VAL A 21 -42.85 -34.33 -2.03
C VAL A 21 -41.83 -34.53 -3.13
N HIS A 22 -42.06 -35.49 -4.04
CA HIS A 22 -41.17 -35.72 -5.15
C HIS A 22 -41.25 -34.58 -6.17
N PRO A 23 -40.17 -34.14 -6.80
CA PRO A 23 -40.12 -32.98 -7.72
C PRO A 23 -40.77 -33.25 -9.10
N VAL A 24 -41.88 -33.97 -9.12
CA VAL A 24 -42.65 -34.30 -10.34
C VAL A 24 -43.84 -33.38 -10.57
N GLY A 25 -44.06 -32.38 -9.68
CA GLY A 25 -45.08 -31.36 -9.83
C GLY A 25 -46.51 -31.87 -9.77
N ARG A 26 -46.77 -33.05 -9.18
CA ARG A 26 -48.10 -33.64 -9.14
C ARG A 26 -48.63 -33.79 -7.72
N ASN A 27 -49.72 -33.10 -7.41
CA ASN A 27 -50.46 -33.27 -6.16
C ASN A 27 -51.46 -34.43 -6.31
N VAL A 28 -51.26 -35.49 -5.56
CA VAL A 28 -52.18 -36.69 -5.52
C VAL A 28 -52.99 -36.72 -4.23
N LEU A 29 -52.82 -35.75 -3.31
CA LEU A 29 -53.62 -35.62 -2.07
C LEU A 29 -54.89 -34.85 -2.26
N GLY A 30 -54.98 -34.03 -3.31
CA GLY A 30 -56.14 -33.22 -3.65
C GLY A 30 -55.99 -31.72 -3.26
N GLU A 31 -56.86 -30.91 -3.85
CA GLU A 31 -56.82 -29.43 -3.71
C GLU A 31 -56.93 -28.92 -2.26
N GLN A 32 -57.61 -29.69 -1.42
CA GLN A 32 -57.76 -29.33 0.02
C GLN A 32 -56.42 -29.19 0.77
N PHE A 33 -55.33 -29.79 0.25
CA PHE A 33 -53.99 -29.71 0.81
C PHE A 33 -53.14 -28.63 0.09
N GLU A 34 -53.66 -27.95 -0.89
CA GLU A 34 -52.99 -26.88 -1.59
C GLU A 34 -53.10 -25.55 -0.84
N ARG A 35 -52.05 -24.76 -0.89
CA ARG A 35 -52.02 -23.37 -0.42
C ARG A 35 -51.44 -22.49 -1.49
N ALA A 36 -52.21 -21.48 -1.88
CA ALA A 36 -51.68 -20.43 -2.74
C ALA A 36 -50.68 -19.58 -1.95
N LEU A 37 -49.45 -19.52 -2.38
CA LEU A 37 -48.42 -18.66 -1.85
C LEU A 37 -48.06 -17.60 -2.90
N PRO A 38 -47.94 -16.32 -2.55
CA PRO A 38 -47.38 -15.30 -3.43
C PRO A 38 -46.01 -15.69 -3.88
N ALA A 39 -45.62 -15.39 -5.12
CA ALA A 39 -44.31 -15.70 -5.66
C ALA A 39 -43.16 -15.12 -4.80
N SER A 40 -43.38 -13.93 -4.24
CA SER A 40 -42.45 -13.29 -3.29
C SER A 40 -42.22 -14.11 -2.02
N SER A 41 -43.29 -14.75 -1.49
CA SER A 41 -43.16 -15.61 -0.31
C SER A 41 -42.44 -16.93 -0.66
N VAL A 42 -42.67 -17.49 -1.84
CA VAL A 42 -41.99 -18.69 -2.31
C VAL A 42 -40.52 -18.40 -2.56
N ALA A 43 -40.16 -17.25 -3.14
CA ALA A 43 -38.80 -16.81 -3.33
C ALA A 43 -38.02 -16.73 -2.00
N ASN A 44 -38.69 -16.28 -0.92
CA ASN A 44 -38.09 -16.23 0.42
C ASN A 44 -37.89 -17.63 1.07
N LEU A 45 -38.52 -18.67 0.58
CA LEU A 45 -38.34 -20.04 1.02
C LEU A 45 -37.17 -20.74 0.31
N PHE A 46 -36.55 -20.11 -0.68
CA PHE A 46 -35.40 -20.67 -1.41
C PHE A 46 -34.17 -20.76 -0.49
N PRO A 47 -33.73 -21.99 -0.14
CA PRO A 47 -32.68 -22.13 0.88
C PRO A 47 -31.26 -21.98 0.31
N PHE A 48 -31.14 -21.93 -1.03
CA PHE A 48 -29.84 -21.86 -1.70
C PHE A 48 -29.51 -20.42 -2.08
N ASN A 49 -29.31 -19.60 -1.06
CA ASN A 49 -28.88 -18.22 -1.25
C ASN A 49 -27.36 -18.15 -1.07
N TYR A 50 -26.64 -17.84 -2.14
CA TYR A 50 -25.20 -17.62 -2.13
C TYR A 50 -24.94 -16.12 -2.32
N SER A 51 -24.32 -15.51 -1.33
CA SER A 51 -23.97 -14.09 -1.34
C SER A 51 -22.47 -13.85 -1.33
N GLY A 52 -21.68 -14.90 -1.35
CA GLY A 52 -20.22 -14.82 -1.36
C GLY A 52 -19.64 -14.35 -2.70
N LYS A 53 -18.33 -14.27 -2.76
CA LYS A 53 -17.57 -13.94 -3.96
C LYS A 53 -16.64 -15.11 -4.27
N THR A 54 -16.55 -15.48 -5.54
CA THR A 54 -15.63 -16.54 -5.98
C THR A 54 -15.00 -16.12 -7.30
N ASP A 55 -13.82 -15.56 -7.24
CA ASP A 55 -13.00 -15.27 -8.41
C ASP A 55 -12.24 -16.54 -8.82
N LYS A 56 -12.05 -16.74 -10.14
CA LYS A 56 -11.48 -17.98 -10.68
C LYS A 56 -10.08 -18.32 -10.17
N ASN A 57 -9.23 -17.30 -10.04
CA ASN A 57 -7.85 -17.41 -9.55
C ASN A 57 -7.70 -16.78 -8.16
N GLY A 58 -8.80 -16.69 -7.41
CA GLY A 58 -8.83 -15.99 -6.14
C GLY A 58 -8.31 -16.81 -4.97
N PHE A 59 -7.99 -16.09 -3.91
CA PHE A 59 -7.59 -16.62 -2.62
C PHE A 59 -8.67 -16.36 -1.58
N TYR A 60 -8.82 -17.28 -0.64
CA TYR A 60 -9.77 -17.17 0.44
C TYR A 60 -9.35 -16.10 1.44
N ILE A 61 -10.22 -15.13 1.71
CA ILE A 61 -9.97 -14.05 2.68
C ILE A 61 -10.93 -14.04 3.86
N GLY A 62 -11.97 -14.87 3.82
CA GLY A 62 -12.95 -14.94 4.91
C GLY A 62 -14.33 -15.36 4.44
N ARG A 63 -15.33 -15.02 5.25
CA ARG A 63 -16.73 -15.33 5.00
C ARG A 63 -17.59 -14.08 5.09
N ASP A 64 -18.70 -14.08 4.37
CA ASP A 64 -19.71 -13.03 4.51
C ASP A 64 -20.61 -13.29 5.74
N LYS A 65 -21.53 -12.38 6.00
CA LYS A 65 -22.48 -12.49 7.12
C LYS A 65 -23.42 -13.71 7.04
N PHE A 66 -23.51 -14.38 5.89
CA PHE A 66 -24.31 -15.59 5.69
C PHE A 66 -23.48 -16.87 5.73
N GLY A 67 -22.18 -16.76 5.99
CA GLY A 67 -21.25 -17.86 6.05
C GLY A 67 -20.72 -18.30 4.67
N SER A 68 -21.05 -17.60 3.58
CA SER A 68 -20.53 -17.88 2.25
C SER A 68 -19.07 -17.45 2.16
N ASN A 69 -18.25 -18.23 1.46
CA ASN A 69 -16.84 -17.92 1.28
C ASN A 69 -16.65 -16.68 0.41
N VAL A 70 -15.64 -15.87 0.75
CA VAL A 70 -15.19 -14.76 -0.05
C VAL A 70 -13.77 -15.07 -0.55
N ILE A 71 -13.69 -15.32 -1.86
CA ILE A 71 -12.48 -15.72 -2.58
C ILE A 71 -12.20 -14.62 -3.60
N VAL A 72 -11.06 -13.94 -3.48
CA VAL A 72 -10.74 -12.72 -4.22
C VAL A 72 -9.45 -12.89 -5.00
N ASP A 73 -9.50 -12.51 -6.27
CA ASP A 73 -8.33 -12.24 -7.09
C ASP A 73 -8.12 -10.72 -7.16
N PHE A 74 -7.11 -10.22 -6.45
CA PHE A 74 -6.81 -8.79 -6.41
C PHE A 74 -6.32 -8.25 -7.76
N ASN A 75 -5.84 -9.11 -8.65
CA ASN A 75 -5.36 -8.74 -9.97
C ASN A 75 -6.45 -8.81 -11.05
N GLN A 76 -7.65 -9.28 -10.71
CA GLN A 76 -8.76 -9.35 -11.65
C GLN A 76 -9.16 -7.95 -12.14
N ARG A 77 -9.19 -7.78 -13.46
CA ARG A 77 -9.62 -6.54 -14.11
C ARG A 77 -11.02 -6.68 -14.69
N ALA A 78 -11.80 -5.61 -14.56
CA ALA A 78 -13.14 -5.46 -15.13
C ALA A 78 -13.42 -3.95 -15.34
N ASP A 79 -14.53 -3.61 -15.92
CA ASP A 79 -14.92 -2.20 -16.17
C ASP A 79 -14.95 -1.36 -14.88
N ASP A 80 -15.38 -1.97 -13.78
CA ASP A 80 -15.42 -1.36 -12.44
C ASP A 80 -14.20 -1.71 -11.55
N LYS A 81 -13.23 -2.48 -12.05
CA LYS A 81 -12.03 -2.95 -11.34
C LYS A 81 -10.77 -2.58 -12.14
N THR A 82 -10.44 -1.30 -12.10
CA THR A 82 -9.42 -0.73 -13.00
C THR A 82 -7.98 -0.93 -12.53
N ASN A 83 -7.74 -1.24 -11.26
CA ASN A 83 -6.40 -1.43 -10.66
C ASN A 83 -6.45 -2.45 -9.52
N ALA A 84 -5.27 -2.82 -9.00
CA ALA A 84 -5.11 -3.73 -7.86
C ALA A 84 -4.82 -3.00 -6.53
N ASN A 85 -4.96 -1.68 -6.50
CA ASN A 85 -4.69 -0.94 -5.28
C ASN A 85 -5.69 -1.27 -4.17
N ILE A 86 -5.20 -1.33 -2.95
CA ILE A 86 -5.95 -1.74 -1.77
C ILE A 86 -5.87 -0.65 -0.71
N LEU A 87 -7.01 -0.34 -0.10
CA LEU A 87 -7.13 0.57 1.03
C LEU A 87 -7.65 -0.20 2.24
N ILE A 88 -7.00 -0.06 3.39
CA ILE A 88 -7.41 -0.67 4.65
C ILE A 88 -7.55 0.43 5.70
N LEU A 89 -8.76 0.68 6.16
CA LEU A 89 -9.04 1.71 7.16
C LEU A 89 -9.78 1.14 8.36
N GLY A 90 -9.48 1.67 9.54
CA GLY A 90 -10.21 1.34 10.75
C GLY A 90 -9.38 1.51 12.02
N ASN A 91 -10.02 1.62 13.14
CA ASN A 91 -9.40 1.87 14.42
C ASN A 91 -8.42 0.76 14.86
N SER A 92 -7.59 1.06 15.84
CA SER A 92 -6.69 0.07 16.44
C SER A 92 -7.46 -1.13 17.03
N GLY A 93 -6.86 -2.33 16.94
CA GLY A 93 -7.43 -3.56 17.50
C GLY A 93 -8.59 -4.18 16.70
N GLN A 94 -9.01 -3.61 15.57
CA GLN A 94 -10.11 -4.14 14.76
C GLN A 94 -9.70 -5.30 13.82
N GLY A 95 -8.41 -5.60 13.68
CA GLY A 95 -7.90 -6.70 12.85
C GLY A 95 -7.26 -6.27 11.52
N LYS A 96 -6.91 -4.99 11.35
CA LYS A 96 -6.23 -4.48 10.15
C LYS A 96 -4.92 -5.22 9.86
N SER A 97 -3.99 -5.28 10.84
CA SER A 97 -2.70 -5.94 10.65
C SER A 97 -2.86 -7.44 10.34
N TYR A 98 -3.90 -8.09 10.90
CA TYR A 98 -4.23 -9.49 10.56
C TYR A 98 -4.64 -9.64 9.10
N LEU A 99 -5.55 -8.78 8.63
CA LEU A 99 -5.95 -8.75 7.21
C LEU A 99 -4.77 -8.40 6.31
N LEU A 100 -3.96 -7.42 6.69
CA LEU A 100 -2.81 -7.00 5.89
C LEU A 100 -1.79 -8.14 5.75
N LYS A 101 -1.47 -8.85 6.83
CA LYS A 101 -0.61 -10.05 6.78
C LYS A 101 -1.19 -11.12 5.84
N LEU A 102 -2.49 -11.37 5.89
CA LEU A 102 -3.16 -12.29 4.97
C LEU A 102 -3.02 -11.84 3.50
N ILE A 103 -3.28 -10.57 3.21
CA ILE A 103 -3.17 -10.02 1.85
C ILE A 103 -1.72 -10.11 1.34
N LEU A 104 -0.73 -9.74 2.16
CA LEU A 104 0.68 -9.81 1.77
C LEU A 104 1.11 -11.25 1.47
N THR A 105 0.65 -12.23 2.26
CA THR A 105 0.88 -13.65 2.01
C THR A 105 0.25 -14.08 0.68
N ILE A 106 -1.01 -13.72 0.44
CA ILE A 106 -1.73 -14.02 -0.81
C ILE A 106 -1.01 -13.46 -2.03
N LEU A 107 -0.59 -12.20 -1.96
CA LEU A 107 0.12 -11.55 -3.07
C LEU A 107 1.48 -12.20 -3.32
N ARG A 108 2.17 -12.62 -2.26
CA ARG A 108 3.42 -13.38 -2.39
C ARG A 108 3.17 -14.76 -3.00
N GLU A 109 2.12 -15.48 -2.59
CA GLU A 109 1.70 -16.78 -3.14
C GLU A 109 1.27 -16.66 -4.61
N SER A 110 0.70 -15.51 -5.01
CA SER A 110 0.38 -15.23 -6.42
C SER A 110 1.61 -14.92 -7.29
N GLY A 111 2.82 -14.95 -6.72
CA GLY A 111 4.08 -14.73 -7.43
C GLY A 111 4.56 -13.28 -7.42
N MET A 112 3.85 -12.34 -6.82
CA MET A 112 4.27 -10.94 -6.75
C MET A 112 5.47 -10.77 -5.81
N LYS A 113 6.39 -9.85 -6.14
CA LYS A 113 7.33 -9.30 -5.17
C LYS A 113 6.57 -8.42 -4.19
N VAL A 114 6.85 -8.56 -2.89
CA VAL A 114 6.18 -7.77 -1.85
C VAL A 114 7.20 -6.88 -1.16
N ILE A 115 6.87 -5.60 -1.03
CA ILE A 115 7.65 -4.62 -0.28
C ILE A 115 6.73 -4.01 0.78
N CYS A 116 7.10 -4.13 2.05
CA CYS A 116 6.31 -3.66 3.17
C CYS A 116 7.07 -2.58 3.95
N LEU A 117 6.40 -1.48 4.28
CA LEU A 117 6.86 -0.52 5.27
C LEU A 117 6.22 -0.85 6.62
N ASP A 118 7.07 -1.10 7.63
CA ASP A 118 6.68 -1.60 8.96
C ASP A 118 7.12 -0.65 10.08
N PRO A 119 6.26 0.28 10.51
CA PRO A 119 6.59 1.24 11.56
C PRO A 119 6.68 0.62 12.96
N GLU A 120 6.01 -0.50 13.21
CA GLU A 120 5.88 -1.12 14.53
C GLU A 120 6.69 -2.41 14.70
N HIS A 121 7.35 -2.89 13.63
CA HIS A 121 8.06 -4.18 13.58
C HIS A 121 7.13 -5.39 13.78
N GLU A 122 5.90 -5.30 13.27
CA GLU A 122 4.90 -6.37 13.36
C GLU A 122 5.07 -7.47 12.31
N TYR A 123 5.86 -7.22 11.23
CA TYR A 123 5.98 -8.12 10.08
C TYR A 123 7.28 -8.94 10.06
N ILE A 124 8.12 -8.87 11.10
CA ILE A 124 9.40 -9.57 11.17
C ILE A 124 9.23 -11.09 11.00
N ASP A 125 8.33 -11.68 11.81
CA ASP A 125 8.08 -13.12 11.77
C ASP A 125 7.53 -13.56 10.42
N LEU A 126 6.58 -12.82 9.86
CA LEU A 126 6.04 -13.08 8.54
C LEU A 126 7.13 -13.03 7.46
N THR A 127 7.98 -12.01 7.51
CA THR A 127 9.09 -11.82 6.56
C THR A 127 10.04 -13.01 6.60
N ASN A 128 10.46 -13.41 7.80
CA ASN A 128 11.38 -14.52 7.99
C ASN A 128 10.77 -15.86 7.55
N ASN A 129 9.49 -16.10 7.88
CA ASN A 129 8.80 -17.33 7.54
C ASN A 129 8.54 -17.47 6.03
N LEU A 130 8.42 -16.36 5.31
CA LEU A 130 8.30 -16.32 3.84
C LEU A 130 9.66 -16.32 3.12
N GLY A 131 10.78 -16.47 3.86
CA GLY A 131 12.13 -16.43 3.29
C GLY A 131 12.51 -15.06 2.74
N GLY A 132 11.94 -14.01 3.33
CA GLY A 132 12.16 -12.62 2.97
C GLY A 132 13.37 -11.99 3.66
N CYS A 133 13.57 -10.69 3.42
CA CYS A 133 14.61 -9.87 4.03
C CYS A 133 13.96 -8.76 4.86
N PHE A 134 14.29 -8.70 6.16
CA PHE A 134 13.91 -7.59 7.03
C PHE A 134 15.07 -6.60 7.12
N VAL A 135 14.83 -5.36 6.74
CA VAL A 135 15.80 -4.27 6.66
C VAL A 135 15.45 -3.22 7.69
N ASP A 136 16.18 -3.17 8.81
CA ASP A 136 16.07 -2.07 9.77
C ASP A 136 17.00 -0.93 9.32
N LEU A 137 16.42 0.10 8.71
CA LEU A 137 17.17 1.27 8.22
C LEU A 137 17.77 2.11 9.35
N MET A 138 17.30 1.96 10.59
CA MET A 138 17.85 2.68 11.73
C MET A 138 18.98 1.94 12.43
N SER A 139 19.29 0.70 12.03
CA SER A 139 20.48 -0.02 12.49
C SER A 139 21.78 0.61 11.99
N GLY A 140 21.75 1.26 10.83
CA GLY A 140 22.92 1.77 10.11
C GLY A 140 23.69 0.68 9.33
N GLU A 141 23.14 -0.54 9.25
CA GLU A 141 23.70 -1.65 8.46
C GLU A 141 23.24 -1.60 7.01
N TYR A 142 22.04 -1.08 6.79
CA TYR A 142 21.39 -0.99 5.48
C TYR A 142 21.28 0.45 5.02
N ILE A 143 21.60 0.68 3.75
CA ILE A 143 21.57 2.01 3.13
C ILE A 143 20.86 1.92 1.79
N ILE A 144 20.05 2.93 1.51
CA ILE A 144 19.50 3.23 0.19
C ILE A 144 20.24 4.46 -0.31
N ASN A 145 21.08 4.32 -1.32
CA ASN A 145 21.80 5.43 -1.92
C ASN A 145 20.80 6.36 -2.63
N VAL A 146 20.62 7.55 -2.10
CA VAL A 146 19.69 8.54 -2.67
C VAL A 146 20.19 9.09 -4.01
N LEU A 147 21.53 9.07 -4.25
CA LEU A 147 22.14 9.55 -5.50
C LEU A 147 22.14 8.50 -6.62
N GLU A 148 21.69 7.27 -6.35
CA GLU A 148 21.49 6.25 -7.38
C GLU A 148 20.24 6.56 -8.20
N PRO A 149 20.33 6.89 -9.52
CA PRO A 149 19.19 7.28 -10.33
C PRO A 149 18.11 6.22 -10.39
N LYS A 150 16.94 6.54 -9.86
CA LYS A 150 15.76 5.66 -9.86
C LYS A 150 14.93 5.90 -11.11
N THR A 151 14.17 4.90 -11.53
CA THR A 151 13.23 5.02 -12.63
C THR A 151 11.90 5.55 -12.10
N TRP A 152 11.45 6.66 -12.68
CA TRP A 152 10.17 7.28 -12.33
C TRP A 152 9.11 7.05 -13.41
N ASP A 153 9.55 6.90 -14.66
CA ASP A 153 8.74 6.48 -15.80
C ASP A 153 9.66 6.13 -16.98
N GLU A 154 9.63 4.89 -17.49
CA GLU A 154 10.49 4.49 -18.60
C GLU A 154 10.02 5.00 -19.96
N ASN A 155 8.72 5.32 -20.08
CA ASN A 155 8.15 5.83 -21.29
C ASN A 155 6.96 6.72 -20.92
N GLY A 156 7.21 8.01 -20.71
CA GLY A 156 6.14 8.98 -20.87
C GLY A 156 5.62 8.84 -22.30
N SER A 157 4.66 7.92 -22.51
CA SER A 157 4.03 7.86 -23.82
C SER A 157 3.42 9.25 -24.08
N PRO A 158 3.53 9.79 -25.29
CA PRO A 158 2.91 11.07 -25.66
C PRO A 158 1.41 11.11 -25.37
N GLU A 159 0.80 9.94 -25.14
CA GLU A 159 -0.60 9.73 -24.83
C GLU A 159 -0.95 9.86 -23.34
N ASP A 160 0.03 9.94 -22.44
CA ASP A 160 -0.22 10.07 -20.98
C ASP A 160 -0.49 11.56 -20.66
N THR A 161 -1.74 11.98 -20.87
CA THR A 161 -2.20 13.37 -20.68
C THR A 161 -2.12 13.84 -19.21
N ASP A 162 -2.01 12.91 -18.26
CA ASP A 162 -2.01 13.21 -16.82
C ASP A 162 -0.62 13.55 -16.24
N ALA A 163 0.46 13.29 -16.97
CA ALA A 163 1.81 13.68 -16.54
C ALA A 163 2.15 15.10 -17.02
N PRO A 164 2.77 15.94 -16.19
CA PRO A 164 3.29 17.23 -16.63
C PRO A 164 4.19 17.09 -17.88
N TYR A 165 4.10 18.02 -18.81
CA TYR A 165 4.86 17.97 -20.07
C TYR A 165 6.37 17.81 -19.87
N THR A 166 6.92 18.40 -18.81
CA THR A 166 8.32 18.28 -18.39
C THR A 166 8.72 16.85 -18.07
N PHE A 167 7.82 16.01 -17.54
CA PHE A 167 8.08 14.59 -17.24
C PHE A 167 7.98 13.69 -18.47
N ARG A 168 7.32 14.11 -19.54
CA ARG A 168 7.14 13.29 -20.76
C ARG A 168 8.40 13.24 -21.63
N CYS A 169 9.25 14.26 -21.54
CA CYS A 169 10.43 14.42 -22.38
C CYS A 169 11.74 14.38 -21.60
N SER A 170 11.70 14.12 -20.29
CA SER A 170 12.89 14.14 -19.44
C SER A 170 13.54 12.76 -19.36
N SER A 171 14.87 12.74 -19.39
CA SER A 171 15.66 11.53 -19.18
C SER A 171 15.49 10.99 -17.75
N ARG A 172 15.87 9.74 -17.51
CA ARG A 172 15.92 9.13 -16.18
C ARG A 172 16.74 10.00 -15.20
N LEU A 173 17.88 10.50 -15.64
CA LEU A 173 18.74 11.34 -14.82
C LEU A 173 18.07 12.67 -14.46
N SER A 174 17.46 13.35 -15.44
CA SER A 174 16.76 14.62 -15.19
C SER A 174 15.58 14.47 -14.23
N GLN A 175 14.81 13.37 -14.35
CA GLN A 175 13.73 13.06 -13.40
C GLN A 175 14.28 12.80 -12.00
N HIS A 176 15.40 12.11 -11.92
CA HIS A 176 16.02 11.82 -10.63
C HIS A 176 16.61 13.08 -9.98
N ILE A 177 17.21 13.98 -10.74
CA ILE A 177 17.69 15.28 -10.21
C ILE A 177 16.51 16.10 -9.66
N SER A 178 15.37 16.09 -10.35
CA SER A 178 14.15 16.73 -9.82
C SER A 178 13.71 16.12 -8.47
N PHE A 179 13.74 14.79 -8.36
CA PHE A 179 13.48 14.10 -7.09
C PHE A 179 14.48 14.53 -6.01
N LEU A 180 15.77 14.65 -6.34
CA LEU A 180 16.82 15.05 -5.39
C LEU A 180 16.60 16.47 -4.87
N LYS A 181 16.11 17.41 -5.69
CA LYS A 181 15.70 18.75 -5.25
C LYS A 181 14.63 18.66 -4.15
N ASP A 182 13.61 17.86 -4.38
CA ASP A 182 12.53 17.64 -3.39
C ASP A 182 13.07 16.94 -2.12
N PHE A 183 13.98 15.96 -2.29
CA PHE A 183 14.61 15.26 -1.17
C PHE A 183 15.42 16.19 -0.28
N PHE A 184 16.30 17.02 -0.86
CA PHE A 184 17.10 17.98 -0.09
C PHE A 184 16.23 19.06 0.54
N GLY A 185 15.19 19.54 -0.15
CA GLY A 185 14.20 20.44 0.38
C GLY A 185 13.43 19.85 1.57
N THR A 186 13.14 18.55 1.53
CA THR A 186 12.50 17.82 2.65
C THR A 186 13.43 17.67 3.85
N TYR A 187 14.72 17.39 3.61
CA TYR A 187 15.71 17.24 4.68
C TYR A 187 16.01 18.58 5.39
N LYS A 188 16.13 19.65 4.65
CA LYS A 188 16.36 21.00 5.16
C LYS A 188 15.51 21.98 4.39
N ASN A 189 15.02 23.02 5.05
CA ASN A 189 14.32 24.12 4.41
C ASN A 189 15.32 25.04 3.68
N PHE A 190 15.99 24.49 2.65
CA PHE A 190 16.87 25.28 1.79
C PHE A 190 16.06 26.31 0.99
N THR A 191 16.68 27.47 0.72
CA THR A 191 16.12 28.46 -0.19
C THR A 191 16.19 27.98 -1.64
N ASP A 192 15.37 28.57 -2.53
CA ASP A 192 15.38 28.23 -3.95
C ASP A 192 16.80 28.34 -4.55
N SER A 193 17.55 29.40 -4.20
CA SER A 193 18.93 29.58 -4.67
C SER A 193 19.89 28.50 -4.18
N GLN A 194 19.69 27.97 -2.97
CA GLN A 194 20.48 26.85 -2.44
C GLN A 194 20.13 25.55 -3.16
N ILE A 195 18.84 25.30 -3.41
CA ILE A 195 18.38 24.12 -4.17
C ILE A 195 18.89 24.16 -5.62
N ASP A 196 18.83 25.31 -6.28
CA ASP A 196 19.36 25.43 -7.64
C ASP A 196 20.89 25.29 -7.68
N THR A 197 21.61 25.73 -6.64
CA THR A 197 23.05 25.49 -6.49
C THR A 197 23.34 24.00 -6.32
N ILE A 198 22.53 23.28 -5.51
CA ILE A 198 22.63 21.82 -5.35
C ILE A 198 22.41 21.13 -6.71
N GLU A 199 21.42 21.55 -7.50
CA GLU A 199 21.18 21.02 -8.85
C GLU A 199 22.42 21.13 -9.75
N ILE A 200 23.08 22.31 -9.74
CA ILE A 200 24.33 22.53 -10.51
C ILE A 200 25.44 21.56 -10.02
N MET A 201 25.56 21.39 -8.70
CA MET A 201 26.56 20.48 -8.12
C MET A 201 26.28 19.01 -8.46
N LEU A 202 25.01 18.60 -8.45
CA LEU A 202 24.60 17.27 -8.88
C LEU A 202 24.92 17.03 -10.37
N GLY A 203 24.67 18.01 -11.24
CA GLY A 203 25.08 17.93 -12.65
C GLY A 203 26.58 17.71 -12.82
N LYS A 204 27.40 18.50 -12.15
CA LYS A 204 28.86 18.34 -12.13
C LYS A 204 29.30 16.98 -11.58
N LEU A 205 28.63 16.51 -10.51
CA LEU A 205 28.95 15.22 -9.89
C LEU A 205 28.67 14.06 -10.86
N TYR A 206 27.50 14.00 -11.46
CA TYR A 206 27.15 12.94 -12.41
C TYR A 206 28.04 12.96 -13.64
N GLU A 207 28.40 14.15 -14.16
CA GLU A 207 29.36 14.28 -15.26
C GLU A 207 30.73 13.73 -14.88
N LYS A 208 31.25 14.01 -13.68
CA LYS A 208 32.52 13.47 -13.14
C LYS A 208 32.50 11.93 -13.05
N TRP A 209 31.32 11.33 -12.80
CA TRP A 209 31.12 9.88 -12.76
C TRP A 209 30.74 9.27 -14.12
N ASN A 210 30.76 10.05 -15.23
CA ASN A 210 30.34 9.64 -16.57
C ASN A 210 28.88 9.14 -16.63
N ILE A 211 28.02 9.62 -15.75
CA ILE A 211 26.58 9.33 -15.76
C ILE A 211 25.88 10.47 -16.50
N ARG A 212 25.25 10.17 -17.64
CA ARG A 212 24.59 11.14 -18.52
C ARG A 212 23.18 10.67 -18.86
N ASP A 213 22.45 11.49 -19.60
CA ASP A 213 21.09 11.18 -20.04
C ASP A 213 20.97 9.93 -20.92
N ASP A 214 22.04 9.60 -21.66
CA ASP A 214 22.15 8.44 -22.55
C ASP A 214 22.79 7.21 -21.88
N THR A 215 23.07 7.27 -20.58
CA THR A 215 23.70 6.16 -19.85
C THR A 215 22.78 4.93 -19.77
N ASP A 216 23.32 3.76 -20.11
CA ASP A 216 22.63 2.49 -19.94
C ASP A 216 22.75 2.01 -18.47
N PHE A 217 21.76 2.38 -17.68
CA PHE A 217 21.71 2.06 -16.24
C PHE A 217 21.58 0.56 -15.93
N SER A 218 21.23 -0.27 -16.91
CA SER A 218 21.10 -1.71 -16.70
C SER A 218 22.43 -2.42 -16.50
N LYS A 219 23.54 -1.76 -16.88
CA LYS A 219 24.91 -2.27 -16.78
C LYS A 219 25.66 -1.81 -15.53
N LEU A 220 25.09 -0.89 -14.79
CA LEU A 220 25.71 -0.30 -13.61
C LEU A 220 25.33 -1.09 -12.36
N SER A 221 26.32 -1.29 -11.48
CA SER A 221 26.15 -1.83 -10.14
C SER A 221 25.94 -0.71 -9.11
N PRO A 222 25.42 -0.99 -7.91
CA PRO A 222 25.28 0.03 -6.87
C PRO A 222 26.56 0.79 -6.53
N THR A 223 27.73 0.20 -6.74
CA THR A 223 29.05 0.82 -6.49
C THR A 223 29.50 1.77 -7.59
N ASP A 224 28.83 1.77 -8.74
CA ASP A 224 29.16 2.65 -9.87
C ASP A 224 28.50 4.03 -9.76
N TYR A 225 27.73 4.26 -8.70
CA TYR A 225 27.06 5.53 -8.43
C TYR A 225 27.79 6.32 -7.33
N PRO A 226 27.80 7.67 -7.43
CA PRO A 226 28.30 8.52 -6.36
C PRO A 226 27.48 8.35 -5.09
N ILE A 227 28.10 8.65 -3.95
CA ILE A 227 27.44 8.70 -2.64
C ILE A 227 27.45 10.13 -2.10
N LEU A 228 26.72 10.38 -1.00
CA LEU A 228 26.56 11.74 -0.48
C LEU A 228 27.91 12.39 -0.05
N SER A 229 28.88 11.60 0.39
CA SER A 229 30.22 12.14 0.66
C SER A 229 30.93 12.65 -0.60
N ASP A 230 30.69 12.02 -1.77
CA ASP A 230 31.29 12.48 -3.04
C ASP A 230 30.70 13.85 -3.46
N LEU A 231 29.37 14.02 -3.25
CA LEU A 231 28.72 15.32 -3.46
C LEU A 231 29.28 16.39 -2.51
N TYR A 232 29.43 16.02 -1.23
CA TYR A 232 29.95 16.94 -0.22
C TYR A 232 31.39 17.34 -0.53
N ASP A 233 32.25 16.39 -0.87
CA ASP A 233 33.65 16.63 -1.21
C ASP A 233 33.79 17.50 -2.46
N LEU A 234 32.95 17.29 -3.47
CA LEU A 234 32.89 18.16 -4.66
C LEU A 234 32.51 19.61 -4.28
N MET A 235 31.47 19.80 -3.45
CA MET A 235 31.08 21.14 -3.02
C MET A 235 32.16 21.81 -2.18
N GLU A 236 32.85 21.06 -1.34
CA GLU A 236 33.96 21.58 -0.53
C GLU A 236 35.16 21.95 -1.41
N GLU A 237 35.46 21.16 -2.47
CA GLU A 237 36.48 21.45 -3.46
C GLU A 237 36.15 22.74 -4.23
N GLU A 238 34.91 22.87 -4.72
CA GLU A 238 34.41 24.07 -5.41
C GLU A 238 34.45 25.31 -4.50
N TYR A 239 34.11 25.17 -3.21
CA TYR A 239 34.21 26.25 -2.24
C TYR A 239 35.64 26.73 -2.02
N LYS A 240 36.59 25.78 -1.86
CA LYS A 240 38.02 26.10 -1.64
C LYS A 240 38.67 26.75 -2.87
N ASN A 241 38.23 26.34 -4.06
CA ASN A 241 38.78 26.82 -5.34
C ASN A 241 37.96 27.96 -5.95
N TYR A 242 36.97 28.49 -5.22
CA TYR A 242 36.08 29.53 -5.72
C TYR A 242 36.85 30.80 -6.12
N ASP A 243 36.64 31.21 -7.38
CA ASP A 243 37.21 32.43 -7.92
C ASP A 243 36.10 33.41 -8.34
N ALA A 244 35.90 34.47 -7.55
CA ALA A 244 34.89 35.49 -7.81
C ALA A 244 35.01 36.18 -9.17
N LYS A 245 36.17 36.06 -9.84
CA LYS A 245 36.40 36.62 -11.18
C LYS A 245 35.77 35.77 -12.30
N LYS A 246 35.52 34.47 -12.06
CA LYS A 246 34.96 33.57 -13.03
C LYS A 246 33.45 33.74 -13.27
N LYS A 247 32.74 34.52 -12.47
CA LYS A 247 31.29 34.78 -12.55
C LYS A 247 30.48 33.48 -12.63
N GLU A 248 30.72 32.57 -11.71
CA GLU A 248 29.88 31.37 -11.57
C GLU A 248 28.43 31.75 -11.24
N LEU A 249 27.49 30.85 -11.51
CA LEU A 249 26.05 31.05 -11.21
C LEU A 249 25.74 31.00 -9.71
N TYR A 250 26.66 30.50 -8.91
CA TYR A 250 26.57 30.40 -7.44
C TYR A 250 27.68 31.20 -6.75
N THR A 251 27.53 31.44 -5.46
CA THR A 251 28.52 32.16 -4.66
C THR A 251 29.21 31.24 -3.66
N ALA A 252 30.38 31.68 -3.12
CA ALA A 252 31.08 30.95 -2.07
C ALA A 252 30.23 30.81 -0.81
N GLU A 253 29.47 31.84 -0.46
CA GLU A 253 28.59 31.88 0.72
C GLU A 253 27.48 30.82 0.58
N LEU A 254 26.84 30.67 -0.61
CA LEU A 254 25.85 29.64 -0.86
C LEU A 254 26.43 28.24 -0.69
N LEU A 255 27.62 27.99 -1.24
CA LEU A 255 28.30 26.69 -1.08
C LEU A 255 28.60 26.39 0.38
N GLN A 256 29.08 27.39 1.14
CA GLN A 256 29.36 27.23 2.57
C GLN A 256 28.10 26.90 3.37
N GLU A 257 27.00 27.60 3.11
CA GLU A 257 25.71 27.35 3.77
C GLU A 257 25.16 25.96 3.45
N ILE A 258 25.26 25.51 2.21
CA ILE A 258 24.83 24.18 1.78
C ILE A 258 25.71 23.11 2.44
N CYS A 259 27.03 23.27 2.42
CA CYS A 259 27.96 22.35 3.10
C CYS A 259 27.64 22.24 4.59
N LEU A 260 27.41 23.38 5.27
CA LEU A 260 27.02 23.38 6.68
C LEU A 260 25.69 22.65 6.89
N GLY A 261 24.69 22.87 6.02
CA GLY A 261 23.39 22.21 6.07
C GLY A 261 23.42 20.71 5.87
N LEU A 262 24.29 20.23 4.96
CA LEU A 262 24.41 18.80 4.59
C LEU A 262 25.47 18.06 5.40
N HIS A 263 26.27 18.74 6.23
CA HIS A 263 27.38 18.11 6.97
C HIS A 263 26.92 16.91 7.79
N SER A 264 25.79 17.00 8.52
CA SER A 264 25.31 15.89 9.36
C SER A 264 24.97 14.64 8.54
N MET A 265 24.32 14.82 7.39
CA MET A 265 23.91 13.73 6.50
C MET A 265 25.10 13.09 5.75
N CYS A 266 26.10 13.89 5.37
CA CYS A 266 27.21 13.42 4.52
C CYS A 266 28.41 12.92 5.32
N LYS A 267 28.79 13.62 6.40
CA LYS A 267 30.02 13.35 7.18
C LYS A 267 29.76 13.22 8.69
N GLY A 268 28.63 13.72 9.19
CA GLY A 268 28.32 13.80 10.63
C GLY A 268 27.58 12.58 11.16
N ALA A 269 26.79 12.79 12.22
CA ALA A 269 26.13 11.72 12.98
C ALA A 269 25.07 10.95 12.18
N GLU A 270 24.45 11.57 11.19
CA GLU A 270 23.38 11.00 10.37
C GLU A 270 23.94 10.27 9.13
N SER A 271 25.25 10.39 8.83
CA SER A 271 25.87 9.78 7.65
C SER A 271 25.69 8.26 7.58
N LYS A 272 25.68 7.60 8.72
CA LYS A 272 25.47 6.14 8.81
C LYS A 272 24.10 5.68 8.27
N PHE A 273 23.13 6.57 8.13
CA PHE A 273 21.79 6.26 7.60
C PHE A 273 21.64 6.61 6.13
N PHE A 274 22.43 7.54 5.61
CA PHE A 274 22.24 8.08 4.27
C PHE A 274 23.45 7.94 3.35
N ASN A 275 24.67 7.91 3.92
CA ASN A 275 25.88 7.97 3.13
C ASN A 275 26.48 6.56 2.89
N GLY A 276 26.29 6.05 1.70
CA GLY A 276 26.81 4.75 1.26
C GLY A 276 26.09 4.24 0.03
N HIS A 277 26.61 3.18 -0.55
CA HIS A 277 25.97 2.49 -1.69
C HIS A 277 24.78 1.66 -1.22
N THR A 278 23.79 1.49 -2.09
CA THR A 278 22.66 0.61 -1.82
C THR A 278 23.15 -0.82 -1.59
N ASN A 279 22.85 -1.36 -0.41
CA ASN A 279 23.30 -2.70 0.01
C ASN A 279 22.13 -3.61 0.41
N ILE A 280 20.91 -3.29 -0.05
CA ILE A 280 19.73 -4.09 0.19
C ILE A 280 19.77 -5.33 -0.70
N THR A 281 19.66 -6.51 -0.09
CA THR A 281 19.57 -7.77 -0.82
C THR A 281 18.26 -7.86 -1.57
N ASP A 282 18.31 -8.18 -2.86
CA ASP A 282 17.09 -8.45 -3.63
C ASP A 282 16.37 -9.67 -3.05
N SER A 283 15.12 -9.47 -2.67
CA SER A 283 14.27 -10.48 -2.06
C SER A 283 12.85 -10.38 -2.57
N SER A 284 12.21 -11.52 -2.69
CA SER A 284 10.82 -11.60 -3.12
C SER A 284 9.82 -11.10 -2.07
N PHE A 285 10.25 -11.00 -0.80
CA PHE A 285 9.52 -10.34 0.28
C PHE A 285 10.50 -9.46 1.07
N LEU A 286 10.34 -8.16 0.98
CA LEU A 286 11.22 -7.17 1.59
C LEU A 286 10.42 -6.33 2.59
N THR A 287 10.88 -6.23 3.82
CA THR A 287 10.24 -5.38 4.83
C THR A 287 11.22 -4.33 5.33
N PHE A 288 10.83 -3.07 5.20
CA PHE A 288 11.54 -1.94 5.79
C PHE A 288 11.01 -1.66 7.19
N GLY A 289 11.80 -1.98 8.22
CA GLY A 289 11.54 -1.60 9.60
C GLY A 289 11.93 -0.17 9.85
N VAL A 290 11.01 0.65 10.31
CA VAL A 290 11.24 2.09 10.55
C VAL A 290 10.85 2.53 11.96
N LYS A 291 10.75 1.59 12.90
CA LYS A 291 10.36 1.87 14.29
C LYS A 291 11.25 2.91 14.98
N GLY A 292 12.56 2.80 14.82
CA GLY A 292 13.52 3.76 15.33
C GLY A 292 13.40 5.16 14.72
N LEU A 293 12.86 5.24 13.49
CA LEU A 293 12.68 6.48 12.75
C LEU A 293 11.62 7.39 13.38
N LEU A 294 10.63 6.81 14.08
CA LEU A 294 9.59 7.59 14.78
C LEU A 294 10.16 8.44 15.92
N GLN A 295 11.35 8.08 16.44
CA GLN A 295 12.07 8.81 17.49
C GLN A 295 13.13 9.78 16.94
N ALA A 296 13.41 9.74 15.63
CA ALA A 296 14.36 10.64 14.99
C ALA A 296 13.80 12.06 14.84
N SER A 297 14.67 13.02 14.54
CA SER A 297 14.22 14.37 14.18
C SER A 297 13.27 14.33 12.98
N ARG A 298 12.34 15.30 12.92
CA ARG A 298 11.35 15.37 11.84
C ARG A 298 12.02 15.32 10.46
N ASN A 299 13.10 16.09 10.29
CA ASN A 299 13.79 16.21 9.02
C ASN A 299 14.40 14.87 8.56
N VAL A 300 15.06 14.15 9.48
CA VAL A 300 15.61 12.81 9.21
C VAL A 300 14.51 11.83 8.87
N LYS A 301 13.43 11.85 9.65
CA LYS A 301 12.27 10.99 9.41
C LYS A 301 11.69 11.21 8.02
N ASP A 302 11.37 12.48 7.70
CA ASP A 302 10.71 12.80 6.43
C ASP A 302 11.62 12.50 5.23
N ALA A 303 12.94 12.79 5.33
CA ALA A 303 13.91 12.45 4.28
C ALA A 303 14.07 10.93 4.10
N MET A 304 14.15 10.16 5.18
CA MET A 304 14.26 8.69 5.10
C MET A 304 13.01 8.07 4.50
N LEU A 305 11.82 8.47 4.96
CA LEU A 305 10.56 8.00 4.40
C LEU A 305 10.46 8.33 2.91
N PHE A 306 10.92 9.51 2.51
CA PHE A 306 10.92 9.92 1.11
C PHE A 306 11.91 9.09 0.26
N ASN A 307 13.07 8.75 0.83
CA ASN A 307 14.03 7.85 0.18
C ASN A 307 13.47 6.42 0.02
N ILE A 308 12.78 5.88 1.05
CA ILE A 308 12.10 4.58 0.95
C ILE A 308 11.05 4.59 -0.16
N LEU A 309 10.24 5.67 -0.25
CA LEU A 309 9.25 5.81 -1.32
C LEU A 309 9.91 5.80 -2.70
N SER A 310 11.09 6.41 -2.86
CA SER A 310 11.82 6.38 -4.12
C SER A 310 12.21 4.96 -4.51
N TYR A 311 12.68 4.17 -3.55
CA TYR A 311 13.00 2.76 -3.76
C TYR A 311 11.75 1.95 -4.13
N MET A 312 10.66 2.11 -3.37
CA MET A 312 9.38 1.42 -3.65
C MET A 312 8.84 1.78 -5.04
N SER A 313 8.88 3.06 -5.41
CA SER A 313 8.45 3.54 -6.72
C SER A 313 9.26 2.92 -7.85
N ASN A 314 10.59 2.86 -7.71
CA ASN A 314 11.46 2.23 -8.69
C ASN A 314 11.10 0.74 -8.89
N GLU A 315 10.91 -0.02 -7.82
CA GLU A 315 10.55 -1.43 -7.90
C GLU A 315 9.17 -1.64 -8.56
N LEU A 316 8.17 -0.84 -8.16
CA LEU A 316 6.81 -0.89 -8.71
C LEU A 316 6.75 -0.60 -10.20
N LEU A 317 7.56 0.37 -10.67
CA LEU A 317 7.48 0.88 -12.03
C LEU A 317 8.48 0.22 -12.99
N THR A 318 9.62 -0.27 -12.50
CA THR A 318 10.66 -0.92 -13.32
C THR A 318 10.41 -2.42 -13.45
N ASN A 319 10.39 -3.11 -12.31
CA ASN A 319 10.27 -4.57 -12.30
C ASN A 319 8.83 -5.04 -12.57
N GLY A 320 7.84 -4.24 -12.20
CA GLY A 320 6.43 -4.64 -12.31
C GLY A 320 6.11 -5.82 -11.40
N HIS A 321 4.89 -6.32 -11.48
CA HIS A 321 4.40 -7.46 -10.72
C HIS A 321 4.80 -7.41 -9.23
N THR A 322 4.76 -6.21 -8.66
CA THR A 322 5.22 -5.87 -7.31
C THR A 322 4.07 -5.27 -6.51
N ALA A 323 3.95 -5.65 -5.25
CA ALA A 323 3.01 -5.05 -4.31
C ALA A 323 3.78 -4.26 -3.25
N ALA A 324 3.51 -2.96 -3.12
CA ALA A 324 4.07 -2.11 -2.08
C ALA A 324 3.02 -1.80 -1.02
N SER A 325 3.29 -2.18 0.22
CA SER A 325 2.43 -1.93 1.37
C SER A 325 3.01 -0.83 2.23
N ILE A 326 2.18 0.15 2.55
CA ILE A 326 2.50 1.24 3.47
C ILE A 326 1.54 1.11 4.65
N ASP A 327 2.05 0.53 5.74
CA ASP A 327 1.30 0.52 7.00
C ASP A 327 1.47 1.87 7.72
N GLU A 328 0.47 2.28 8.47
CA GLU A 328 0.40 3.58 9.14
C GLU A 328 0.70 4.76 8.19
N PHE A 329 -0.03 4.78 7.06
CA PHE A 329 0.15 5.78 6.00
C PHE A 329 0.09 7.23 6.48
N TYR A 330 -0.58 7.51 7.61
CA TYR A 330 -0.62 8.86 8.19
C TYR A 330 0.77 9.48 8.47
N LEU A 331 1.82 8.65 8.59
CA LEU A 331 3.20 9.11 8.79
C LEU A 331 3.70 10.01 7.65
N PHE A 332 3.13 9.87 6.46
CA PHE A 332 3.51 10.67 5.28
C PHE A 332 2.74 12.01 5.18
N LEU A 333 1.68 12.19 5.96
CA LEU A 333 0.83 13.40 5.85
C LEU A 333 1.54 14.69 6.25
N THR A 334 2.66 14.60 6.96
CA THR A 334 3.49 15.76 7.30
C THR A 334 4.25 16.31 6.11
N ASN A 335 4.35 15.54 5.01
CA ASN A 335 5.06 15.91 3.79
C ASN A 335 4.14 15.76 2.57
N LEU A 336 3.59 16.88 2.09
CA LEU A 336 2.67 16.89 0.95
C LEU A 336 3.32 16.37 -0.34
N THR A 337 4.60 16.64 -0.54
CA THR A 337 5.35 16.12 -1.70
C THR A 337 5.36 14.60 -1.69
N ALA A 338 5.61 13.96 -0.55
CA ALA A 338 5.54 12.50 -0.43
C ALA A 338 4.14 11.96 -0.75
N VAL A 339 3.07 12.65 -0.29
CA VAL A 339 1.68 12.28 -0.62
C VAL A 339 1.42 12.37 -2.13
N GLU A 340 1.94 13.40 -2.81
CA GLU A 340 1.83 13.52 -4.26
C GLU A 340 2.56 12.40 -5.00
N TYR A 341 3.75 12.03 -4.56
CA TYR A 341 4.48 10.89 -5.11
C TYR A 341 3.69 9.59 -4.98
N ILE A 342 3.14 9.31 -3.78
CA ILE A 342 2.29 8.13 -3.55
C ILE A 342 1.07 8.13 -4.48
N ARG A 343 0.39 9.26 -4.61
CA ARG A 343 -0.74 9.40 -5.52
C ARG A 343 -0.35 9.13 -6.97
N ASN A 344 0.78 9.63 -7.41
CA ASN A 344 1.25 9.50 -8.78
C ASN A 344 1.62 8.04 -9.11
N PHE A 345 2.36 7.35 -8.24
CA PHE A 345 2.65 5.95 -8.54
C PHE A 345 1.42 5.05 -8.38
N MET A 346 0.46 5.31 -7.46
CA MET A 346 -0.81 4.59 -7.42
C MET A 346 -1.59 4.63 -8.74
N LYS A 347 -1.53 5.74 -9.47
CA LYS A 347 -2.15 5.86 -10.79
C LYS A 347 -1.41 5.05 -11.87
N ARG A 348 -0.09 4.95 -11.76
CA ARG A 348 0.80 4.37 -12.79
C ARG A 348 1.01 2.87 -12.65
N VAL A 349 1.00 2.32 -11.44
CA VAL A 349 1.27 0.90 -11.15
C VAL A 349 0.37 -0.06 -11.93
N ARG A 350 -0.81 0.40 -12.35
CA ARG A 350 -1.73 -0.39 -13.17
C ARG A 350 -1.07 -0.92 -14.46
N LYS A 351 -0.25 -0.11 -15.13
CA LYS A 351 0.41 -0.46 -16.41
C LYS A 351 1.47 -1.56 -16.22
N LYS A 352 1.98 -1.75 -14.99
CA LYS A 352 3.03 -2.71 -14.65
C LYS A 352 2.51 -3.92 -13.84
N GLU A 353 1.19 -4.12 -13.79
CA GLU A 353 0.55 -5.18 -13.00
C GLU A 353 0.98 -5.17 -11.53
N SER A 354 1.28 -3.99 -11.03
CA SER A 354 1.69 -3.76 -9.65
C SER A 354 0.54 -3.22 -8.81
N ALA A 355 0.67 -3.26 -7.50
CA ALA A 355 -0.34 -2.83 -6.54
C ALA A 355 0.26 -1.98 -5.42
N VAL A 356 -0.51 -1.02 -4.93
CA VAL A 356 -0.19 -0.27 -3.71
C VAL A 356 -1.25 -0.56 -2.66
N ILE A 357 -0.80 -0.87 -1.46
CA ILE A 357 -1.65 -1.13 -0.31
C ILE A 357 -1.41 -0.02 0.71
N LEU A 358 -2.46 0.72 1.02
CA LEU A 358 -2.42 1.75 2.06
C LEU A 358 -3.23 1.29 3.26
N ALA A 359 -2.60 1.26 4.43
CA ALA A 359 -3.28 0.98 5.69
C ALA A 359 -3.16 2.18 6.65
N SER A 360 -4.25 2.56 7.32
CA SER A 360 -4.25 3.64 8.30
C SER A 360 -5.29 3.42 9.38
N GLN A 361 -5.03 3.98 10.56
CA GLN A 361 -5.94 3.87 11.71
C GLN A 361 -7.00 4.96 11.67
N ASN A 362 -6.64 6.20 11.46
CA ASN A 362 -7.52 7.35 11.61
C ASN A 362 -7.75 8.07 10.27
N LEU A 363 -9.02 8.16 9.87
CA LEU A 363 -9.39 8.97 8.72
C LEU A 363 -9.35 10.49 9.05
N GLU A 364 -9.44 10.86 10.33
CA GLU A 364 -9.40 12.27 10.78
C GLU A 364 -8.08 12.96 10.46
N ASP A 365 -6.97 12.22 10.47
CA ASP A 365 -5.64 12.75 10.13
C ASP A 365 -5.59 13.29 8.69
N PHE A 366 -6.49 12.84 7.84
CA PHE A 366 -6.64 13.27 6.45
C PHE A 366 -7.60 14.46 6.26
N ASN A 367 -8.29 14.89 7.32
CA ASN A 367 -9.26 15.99 7.27
C ASN A 367 -8.69 17.33 7.69
N ILE A 368 -7.37 17.49 7.65
CA ILE A 368 -6.69 18.74 7.98
C ILE A 368 -6.76 19.67 6.77
N ASP A 369 -7.09 20.96 7.03
CA ASP A 369 -7.12 21.98 5.99
C ASP A 369 -5.76 22.06 5.26
N GLY A 370 -5.81 22.10 3.93
CA GLY A 370 -4.62 22.04 3.06
C GLY A 370 -4.13 20.63 2.70
N ILE A 371 -4.50 19.58 3.45
CA ILE A 371 -4.13 18.17 3.15
C ILE A 371 -5.27 17.44 2.46
N ARG A 372 -6.51 17.78 2.79
CA ARG A 372 -7.71 17.08 2.33
C ARG A 372 -7.82 16.93 0.81
N GLU A 373 -7.47 17.96 0.04
CA GLU A 373 -7.54 17.90 -1.42
C GLU A 373 -6.50 16.97 -2.03
N TYR A 374 -5.32 16.88 -1.41
CA TYR A 374 -4.24 16.00 -1.83
C TYR A 374 -4.52 14.53 -1.52
N THR A 375 -5.20 14.27 -0.40
CA THR A 375 -5.46 12.90 0.09
C THR A 375 -6.76 12.31 -0.45
N LYS A 376 -7.75 13.12 -0.82
CA LYS A 376 -9.02 12.64 -1.37
C LYS A 376 -8.87 11.63 -2.51
N PRO A 377 -7.95 11.79 -3.49
CA PRO A 377 -7.74 10.80 -4.53
C PRO A 377 -7.25 9.45 -4.01
N LEU A 378 -6.51 9.42 -2.89
CA LEU A 378 -6.00 8.17 -2.30
C LEU A 378 -7.12 7.24 -1.82
N PHE A 379 -8.29 7.80 -1.48
CA PHE A 379 -9.47 7.03 -1.08
C PHE A 379 -10.33 6.59 -2.28
N SER A 380 -10.21 7.27 -3.40
CA SER A 380 -11.02 7.00 -4.61
C SER A 380 -10.30 6.15 -5.66
N ILE A 381 -8.97 6.12 -5.67
CA ILE A 381 -8.17 5.33 -6.62
C ILE A 381 -8.28 3.82 -6.35
N PRO A 382 -8.19 3.32 -5.09
CA PRO A 382 -8.18 1.88 -4.83
C PRO A 382 -9.49 1.20 -5.28
N THR A 383 -9.34 0.11 -6.04
CA THR A 383 -10.46 -0.77 -6.41
C THR A 383 -10.97 -1.56 -5.22
N HIS A 384 -10.04 -1.97 -4.33
CA HIS A 384 -10.35 -2.76 -3.15
C HIS A 384 -10.26 -1.88 -1.90
N ALA A 385 -11.33 -1.82 -1.11
CA ALA A 385 -11.31 -1.11 0.17
C ALA A 385 -11.90 -1.98 1.28
N PHE A 386 -11.13 -2.14 2.34
CA PHE A 386 -11.53 -2.86 3.56
C PHE A 386 -11.72 -1.83 4.67
N LEU A 387 -12.97 -1.60 5.03
CA LEU A 387 -13.37 -0.57 5.98
C LEU A 387 -13.85 -1.23 7.27
N PHE A 388 -13.01 -1.17 8.29
CA PHE A 388 -13.36 -1.59 9.65
C PHE A 388 -14.06 -0.46 10.40
N ASN A 389 -14.44 -0.72 11.65
CA ASN A 389 -15.02 0.32 12.50
C ASN A 389 -14.08 1.53 12.61
N ALA A 390 -14.64 2.70 12.37
CA ALA A 390 -13.92 3.98 12.36
C ALA A 390 -13.79 4.63 13.76
N GLY A 391 -14.32 4.02 14.80
CA GLY A 391 -14.33 4.61 16.14
C GLY A 391 -15.31 5.78 16.27
N ASN A 392 -14.84 6.88 16.87
CA ASN A 392 -15.66 8.06 17.17
C ASN A 392 -15.65 9.13 16.08
N ILE A 393 -15.25 8.80 14.86
CA ILE A 393 -15.22 9.75 13.73
C ILE A 393 -16.65 10.21 13.38
N ASP A 394 -16.78 11.47 12.96
CA ASP A 394 -18.06 11.98 12.44
C ASP A 394 -18.55 11.10 11.29
N ALA A 395 -19.73 10.50 11.48
CA ALA A 395 -20.34 9.59 10.52
C ALA A 395 -20.58 10.25 9.16
N LYS A 396 -20.92 11.54 9.12
CA LYS A 396 -21.16 12.27 7.88
C LYS A 396 -19.85 12.42 7.10
N PHE A 397 -18.78 12.85 7.77
CA PHE A 397 -17.47 12.97 7.16
C PHE A 397 -16.97 11.63 6.58
N TYR A 398 -17.13 10.52 7.34
CA TYR A 398 -16.73 9.18 6.92
C TYR A 398 -17.50 8.71 5.67
N ILE A 399 -18.84 8.89 5.68
CA ILE A 399 -19.73 8.54 4.58
C ILE A 399 -19.38 9.35 3.32
N ASP A 400 -19.24 10.67 3.45
CA ASP A 400 -18.97 11.56 2.32
C ASP A 400 -17.57 11.30 1.71
N THR A 401 -16.55 11.08 2.56
CA THR A 401 -15.16 10.87 2.11
C THR A 401 -15.01 9.54 1.38
N LEU A 402 -15.62 8.46 1.89
CA LEU A 402 -15.50 7.12 1.33
C LEU A 402 -16.63 6.75 0.37
N GLN A 403 -17.54 7.70 0.10
CA GLN A 403 -18.69 7.54 -0.79
C GLN A 403 -19.51 6.28 -0.42
N LEU A 404 -19.91 6.21 0.85
CA LEU A 404 -20.73 5.13 1.37
C LEU A 404 -22.21 5.48 1.39
N GLU A 405 -23.05 4.46 1.28
CA GLU A 405 -24.43 4.59 1.67
C GLU A 405 -24.58 4.53 3.21
N LYS A 406 -25.62 5.14 3.75
CA LYS A 406 -25.90 5.09 5.18
C LYS A 406 -26.11 3.65 5.70
N SER A 407 -26.67 2.79 4.85
CA SER A 407 -26.85 1.35 5.08
C SER A 407 -25.49 0.63 5.23
N GLU A 408 -24.51 0.96 4.37
CA GLU A 408 -23.17 0.40 4.39
C GLU A 408 -22.38 0.84 5.64
N TYR A 409 -22.46 2.13 6.00
CA TYR A 409 -21.87 2.64 7.23
C TYR A 409 -22.41 1.93 8.49
N ASN A 410 -23.72 1.65 8.52
CA ASN A 410 -24.34 0.96 9.65
C ASN A 410 -23.80 -0.46 9.88
N LEU A 411 -23.22 -1.12 8.87
CA LEU A 411 -22.59 -2.45 9.01
C LEU A 411 -21.29 -2.39 9.84
N ILE A 412 -20.60 -1.26 9.82
CA ILE A 412 -19.32 -1.06 10.49
C ILE A 412 -19.39 -0.06 11.65
N ARG A 413 -20.59 0.47 11.95
CA ARG A 413 -20.79 1.48 12.98
C ARG A 413 -20.36 1.00 14.37
N TYR A 414 -20.58 -0.29 14.67
CA TYR A 414 -20.24 -0.87 15.95
C TYR A 414 -18.96 -1.70 15.83
N PRO A 415 -18.01 -1.58 16.77
CA PRO A 415 -16.76 -2.32 16.70
C PRO A 415 -16.99 -3.82 16.80
N GLN A 416 -16.53 -4.55 15.82
CA GLN A 416 -16.50 -6.01 15.80
C GLN A 416 -15.17 -6.46 15.21
N ARG A 417 -14.34 -7.07 16.04
CA ARG A 417 -12.99 -7.50 15.64
C ARG A 417 -13.05 -8.48 14.47
N GLY A 418 -12.27 -8.20 13.43
CA GLY A 418 -12.19 -9.02 12.23
C GLY A 418 -13.34 -8.84 11.25
N VAL A 419 -14.31 -7.96 11.52
CA VAL A 419 -15.42 -7.67 10.61
C VAL A 419 -15.24 -6.31 9.95
N CYS A 420 -15.35 -6.28 8.62
CA CYS A 420 -15.23 -5.05 7.83
C CYS A 420 -16.24 -5.02 6.67
N LEU A 421 -16.51 -3.85 6.17
CA LEU A 421 -17.14 -3.67 4.87
C LEU A 421 -16.06 -3.79 3.80
N TYR A 422 -16.12 -4.81 2.97
CA TYR A 422 -15.26 -4.97 1.81
C TYR A 422 -15.95 -4.41 0.57
N LYS A 423 -15.34 -3.40 -0.05
CA LYS A 423 -15.74 -2.81 -1.34
C LYS A 423 -14.79 -3.34 -2.42
N CYS A 424 -15.33 -3.82 -3.53
CA CYS A 424 -14.58 -4.22 -4.71
C CYS A 424 -15.30 -3.71 -5.96
N GLY A 425 -14.84 -2.60 -6.50
CA GLY A 425 -15.60 -1.89 -7.53
C GLY A 425 -17.02 -1.57 -7.05
N ASN A 426 -18.02 -2.06 -7.77
CA ASN A 426 -19.43 -1.90 -7.41
C ASN A 426 -19.95 -2.93 -6.38
N GLU A 427 -19.18 -3.98 -6.11
CA GLU A 427 -19.56 -5.04 -5.18
C GLU A 427 -19.31 -4.64 -3.72
N ARG A 428 -20.16 -5.15 -2.80
CA ARG A 428 -20.11 -4.87 -1.37
C ARG A 428 -20.32 -6.15 -0.57
N TYR A 429 -19.44 -6.40 0.39
CA TYR A 429 -19.51 -7.57 1.26
C TYR A 429 -19.33 -7.17 2.72
N ASN A 430 -20.19 -7.68 3.60
CA ASN A 430 -19.92 -7.65 5.03
C ASN A 430 -19.01 -8.84 5.34
N LEU A 431 -17.70 -8.59 5.36
CA LEU A 431 -16.66 -9.62 5.44
C LEU A 431 -16.24 -9.85 6.90
N MET A 432 -16.30 -11.10 7.33
CA MET A 432 -15.58 -11.59 8.48
C MET A 432 -14.25 -12.17 8.00
N VAL A 433 -13.16 -11.47 8.27
CA VAL A 433 -11.81 -11.88 7.86
C VAL A 433 -11.42 -13.15 8.59
N HIS A 434 -11.00 -14.14 7.84
CA HIS A 434 -10.56 -15.43 8.38
C HIS A 434 -9.45 -15.98 7.49
N ALA A 435 -8.24 -16.10 8.05
CA ALA A 435 -7.14 -16.76 7.36
C ALA A 435 -7.20 -18.28 7.60
N PRO A 436 -6.76 -19.10 6.64
CA PRO A 436 -6.52 -20.51 6.87
C PRO A 436 -5.58 -20.74 8.06
N GLU A 437 -5.75 -21.83 8.81
CA GLU A 437 -4.99 -22.10 10.04
C GLU A 437 -3.47 -22.13 9.80
N TYR A 438 -3.02 -22.64 8.66
CA TYR A 438 -1.60 -22.68 8.31
C TYR A 438 -0.99 -21.26 8.13
N ASN A 439 -1.77 -20.28 7.69
CA ASN A 439 -1.30 -18.90 7.58
C ASN A 439 -1.06 -18.27 8.95
N CYS A 440 -1.82 -18.67 9.97
CA CYS A 440 -1.62 -18.17 11.33
C CYS A 440 -0.23 -18.53 11.88
N LEU A 441 0.34 -19.67 11.47
CA LEU A 441 1.69 -20.09 11.83
C LEU A 441 2.78 -19.19 11.22
N LEU A 442 2.49 -18.52 10.11
CA LEU A 442 3.41 -17.58 9.47
C LEU A 442 3.46 -16.22 10.18
N TYR A 443 2.43 -15.89 10.99
CA TYR A 443 2.28 -14.56 11.57
C TYR A 443 2.90 -14.43 12.97
N THR A 444 3.28 -15.53 13.59
CA THR A 444 3.84 -15.56 14.93
C THR A 444 4.98 -16.57 15.02
N SER A 445 6.00 -16.25 15.79
CA SER A 445 6.99 -17.26 16.19
C SER A 445 6.29 -18.33 17.04
N PRO A 446 6.59 -19.64 16.83
CA PRO A 446 6.01 -20.70 17.63
C PRO A 446 6.31 -20.45 19.11
N SER A 447 5.25 -20.38 19.94
CA SER A 447 5.44 -20.19 21.37
C SER A 447 6.08 -21.46 21.99
N PRO A 448 6.82 -21.34 23.09
CA PRO A 448 7.33 -22.52 23.80
C PRO A 448 6.24 -23.53 24.20
N ARG A 449 4.98 -23.08 24.25
CA ARG A 449 3.81 -23.96 24.54
C ARG A 449 3.42 -24.82 23.33
N ASP A 450 3.66 -24.34 22.12
CA ASP A 450 3.35 -25.08 20.88
C ASP A 450 4.31 -26.26 20.69
N TYR A 451 5.57 -26.13 21.15
CA TYR A 451 6.54 -27.23 21.20
C TYR A 451 6.21 -28.30 22.26
N ALA A 452 5.49 -27.94 23.34
CA ALA A 452 5.10 -28.88 24.38
C ALA A 452 3.85 -29.71 24.00
N ALA A 453 3.02 -29.24 23.09
CA ALA A 453 1.82 -29.94 22.63
C ALA A 453 2.09 -30.94 21.48
N SER A 454 3.29 -30.91 20.86
CA SER A 454 3.70 -31.82 19.78
C SER A 454 4.54 -33.02 20.22
N ARG A 455 4.63 -33.28 21.53
CA ARG A 455 5.30 -34.45 22.13
C ARG A 455 4.31 -35.40 22.77
#